data_071c5e5f43023645d6924fa2df68cd79
#
_entry.id   071c5e5f43023645d6924fa2df68cd79
#
_cell.length_a   1.000
_cell.length_b   1.000
_cell.length_c   1.000
_cell.angle_alpha   90.00
_cell.angle_beta   90.00
_cell.angle_gamma   90.00
#
_symmetry.space_group_name_H-M   'P 1'
#
loop_
_entity.id
_entity.type
_entity.pdbx_description
1 polymer ?
#
loop_
_entity_poly.entity_id
_entity_poly.type
_entity_poly.pdbx_seq_one_letter_code
_entity_poly.pdbx_strand_id
1 'polypeptide(L)'
;MSAGRGTKPAPRSGNRTPKQRAGDAAEQAALHHLEAHGCRLVARNARYPEGELDLIVRERDVLVFVEVRMRRSAAFGGAAASVDVFKQKRLARAAQHWLLQHCGQRWPACRFDVVCVQADGTMEWIRNAFAA
;
A
#
# COMPACT_ATOMS: atom_id res chain seq x y z
N MET A 1 -17.37 24.57 -15.36
CA MET A 1 -17.30 24.13 -15.07
C MET A 1 -16.69 23.46 -14.87
N SER A 2 -16.54 23.18 -14.78
CA SER A 2 -16.03 22.45 -14.51
C SER A 2 -15.95 21.72 -13.98
N ALA A 3 -16.26 21.61 -13.86
CA ALA A 3 -16.23 20.95 -13.30
C ALA A 3 -16.23 20.08 -13.10
N GLY A 4 -16.57 19.99 -13.17
CA GLY A 4 -16.58 19.20 -12.91
C GLY A 4 -16.38 18.31 -13.09
N ARG A 5 -15.96 18.28 -13.29
CA ARG A 5 -15.73 17.50 -13.43
C ARG A 5 -15.27 16.86 -12.95
N GLY A 6 -15.03 16.98 -12.67
CA GLY A 6 -14.52 16.28 -12.36
C GLY A 6 -14.75 15.47 -11.73
N THR A 7 -15.07 15.74 -11.73
CA THR A 7 -15.38 15.03 -11.03
C THR A 7 -15.64 13.85 -11.24
N LYS A 8 -14.97 13.38 -11.18
CA LYS A 8 -15.25 12.20 -11.36
C LYS A 8 -15.89 11.63 -10.27
N PRO A 9 -16.86 11.06 -10.35
CA PRO A 9 -17.49 10.45 -9.24
C PRO A 9 -16.61 9.38 -8.65
N ALA A 10 -16.70 9.23 -7.37
CA ALA A 10 -16.01 8.15 -6.71
C ALA A 10 -16.49 6.82 -7.26
N PRO A 11 -15.63 5.81 -7.30
CA PRO A 11 -16.07 4.49 -7.67
C PRO A 11 -17.18 4.02 -6.76
N ARG A 12 -18.14 3.35 -7.34
CA ARG A 12 -19.20 2.82 -6.56
C ARG A 12 -18.94 1.40 -6.23
N SER A 13 -19.29 0.97 -5.04
CA SER A 13 -19.09 -0.42 -4.67
C SER A 13 -19.85 -1.36 -5.59
N GLY A 14 -20.97 -0.91 -6.18
CA GLY A 14 -21.69 -1.72 -7.12
C GLY A 14 -20.93 -2.04 -8.40
N ASN A 15 -19.90 -1.26 -8.73
CA ASN A 15 -19.11 -1.46 -9.92
C ASN A 15 -17.85 -2.28 -9.69
N ARG A 16 -17.61 -2.71 -8.46
CA ARG A 16 -16.39 -3.41 -8.12
C ARG A 16 -16.64 -4.90 -8.13
N THR A 17 -15.64 -5.64 -8.61
CA THR A 17 -15.69 -7.09 -8.58
C THR A 17 -15.55 -7.59 -7.14
N PRO A 18 -15.93 -8.83 -6.87
CA PRO A 18 -15.68 -9.40 -5.55
C PRO A 18 -14.20 -9.37 -5.16
N LYS A 19 -13.31 -9.60 -6.12
CA LYS A 19 -11.88 -9.56 -5.85
C LYS A 19 -11.44 -8.13 -5.47
N GLN A 20 -11.94 -7.12 -6.16
CA GLN A 20 -11.62 -5.74 -5.82
C GLN A 20 -12.14 -5.36 -4.45
N ARG A 21 -13.36 -5.80 -4.11
CA ARG A 21 -13.91 -5.50 -2.79
C ARG A 21 -13.09 -6.17 -1.68
N ALA A 22 -12.63 -7.40 -1.92
CA ALA A 22 -11.80 -8.09 -0.94
C ALA A 22 -10.47 -7.36 -0.77
N GLY A 23 -9.88 -6.88 -1.87
CA GLY A 23 -8.65 -6.10 -1.81
C GLY A 23 -8.83 -4.81 -1.03
N ASP A 24 -9.94 -4.11 -1.28
CA ASP A 24 -10.24 -2.87 -0.56
C ASP A 24 -10.43 -3.13 0.93
N ALA A 25 -11.10 -4.22 1.27
CA ALA A 25 -11.29 -4.59 2.68
C ALA A 25 -9.97 -4.92 3.34
N ALA A 26 -9.09 -5.62 2.63
CA ALA A 26 -7.77 -5.95 3.17
C ALA A 26 -6.95 -4.69 3.41
N GLU A 27 -6.98 -3.75 2.47
CA GLU A 27 -6.25 -2.49 2.64
C GLU A 27 -6.79 -1.69 3.81
N GLN A 28 -8.12 -1.65 3.97
CA GLN A 28 -8.73 -0.94 5.08
C GLN A 28 -8.35 -1.57 6.42
N ALA A 29 -8.38 -2.90 6.49
CA ALA A 29 -7.98 -3.61 7.69
C ALA A 29 -6.51 -3.38 8.02
N ALA A 30 -5.65 -3.41 6.99
CA ALA A 30 -4.23 -3.13 7.18
C ALA A 30 -4.02 -1.71 7.70
N LEU A 31 -4.73 -0.74 7.14
CA LEU A 31 -4.62 0.64 7.59
C LEU A 31 -5.02 0.78 9.04
N HIS A 32 -6.14 0.18 9.44
CA HIS A 32 -6.57 0.24 10.84
C HIS A 32 -5.52 -0.36 11.77
N HIS A 33 -4.90 -1.46 11.35
CA HIS A 33 -3.85 -2.10 12.14
C HIS A 33 -2.65 -1.17 12.29
N LEU A 34 -2.23 -0.54 11.19
CA LEU A 34 -1.10 0.37 11.22
C LEU A 34 -1.39 1.59 12.08
N GLU A 35 -2.60 2.14 11.97
CA GLU A 35 -2.99 3.31 12.76
C GLU A 35 -3.03 2.97 14.25
N ALA A 36 -3.49 1.77 14.59
CA ALA A 36 -3.52 1.34 15.99
C ALA A 36 -2.12 1.25 16.58
N HIS A 37 -1.10 1.12 15.73
CA HIS A 37 0.28 1.03 16.16
C HIS A 37 1.06 2.33 15.95
N GLY A 38 0.35 3.45 15.75
CA GLY A 38 0.97 4.75 15.73
C GLY A 38 1.31 5.31 14.36
N CYS A 39 0.96 4.62 13.29
CA CYS A 39 1.17 5.15 11.95
C CYS A 39 0.05 6.10 11.58
N ARG A 40 0.36 7.04 10.68
CA ARG A 40 -0.62 7.97 10.16
C ARG A 40 -0.68 7.86 8.65
N LEU A 41 -1.88 7.83 8.11
CA LEU A 41 -2.07 7.74 6.67
C LEU A 41 -1.60 9.01 5.98
N VAL A 42 -0.80 8.85 4.94
CA VAL A 42 -0.36 9.94 4.08
C VAL A 42 -1.11 9.88 2.75
N ALA A 43 -1.16 8.72 2.13
CA ALA A 43 -1.85 8.54 0.86
C ALA A 43 -2.18 7.07 0.67
N ARG A 44 -3.12 6.79 -0.21
CA ARG A 44 -3.46 5.42 -0.53
C ARG A 44 -3.74 5.31 -2.02
N ASN A 45 -3.48 4.13 -2.55
CA ASN A 45 -3.75 3.79 -3.95
C ASN A 45 -3.12 4.79 -4.91
N ALA A 46 -1.86 5.11 -4.67
CA ALA A 46 -1.12 5.99 -5.57
C ALA A 46 -0.66 5.17 -6.77
N ARG A 47 -1.10 5.56 -7.96
CA ARG A 47 -0.89 4.79 -9.17
C ARG A 47 0.03 5.52 -10.13
N TYR A 48 0.96 4.76 -10.69
CA TYR A 48 1.93 5.25 -11.67
C TYR A 48 2.10 4.18 -12.75
N PRO A 49 2.63 4.56 -13.91
CA PRO A 49 2.89 3.53 -14.93
C PRO A 49 3.76 2.39 -14.42
N GLU A 50 4.67 2.68 -13.51
CA GLU A 50 5.57 1.67 -12.96
C GLU A 50 4.87 0.69 -12.03
N GLY A 51 3.86 1.16 -11.30
CA GLY A 51 3.18 0.31 -10.34
C GLY A 51 2.28 1.12 -9.41
N GLU A 52 1.67 0.42 -8.47
CA GLU A 52 0.75 1.03 -7.54
C GLU A 52 1.26 0.86 -6.12
N LEU A 53 1.13 1.93 -5.32
CA LEU A 53 1.45 1.92 -3.90
C LEU A 53 0.13 1.83 -3.14
N ASP A 54 -0.05 0.74 -2.41
CA ASP A 54 -1.33 0.48 -1.73
C ASP A 54 -1.58 1.50 -0.63
N LEU A 55 -0.64 1.65 0.28
CA LEU A 55 -0.73 2.60 1.38
C LEU A 55 0.61 3.29 1.55
N ILE A 56 0.56 4.56 1.87
CA ILE A 56 1.74 5.32 2.29
C ILE A 56 1.39 5.89 3.65
N VAL A 57 2.17 5.51 4.65
CA VAL A 57 1.94 5.96 6.02
C VAL A 57 3.21 6.57 6.56
N ARG A 58 3.07 7.28 7.66
CA ARG A 58 4.21 7.85 8.38
C ARG A 58 4.24 7.26 9.76
N GLU A 59 5.38 6.72 10.12
CA GLU A 59 5.64 6.28 11.49
C GLU A 59 6.77 7.15 12.02
N ARG A 60 6.44 8.08 12.93
CA ARG A 60 7.37 9.09 13.39
C ARG A 60 7.91 9.86 12.19
N ASP A 61 9.22 9.86 11.98
CA ASP A 61 9.83 10.60 10.89
C ASP A 61 10.06 9.76 9.65
N VAL A 62 9.62 8.51 9.65
CA VAL A 62 9.86 7.60 8.56
C VAL A 62 8.62 7.50 7.69
N LEU A 63 8.82 7.63 6.40
CA LEU A 63 7.78 7.43 5.41
C LEU A 63 7.79 5.97 4.99
N VAL A 64 6.65 5.31 5.10
CA VAL A 64 6.56 3.87 4.92
C VAL A 64 5.64 3.56 3.76
N PHE A 65 6.19 2.89 2.75
CA PHE A 65 5.40 2.41 1.62
C PHE A 65 4.98 0.98 1.94
N VAL A 66 3.68 0.75 2.02
CA VAL A 66 3.14 -0.51 2.52
C VAL A 66 2.45 -1.26 1.39
N GLU A 67 2.91 -2.47 1.16
CA GLU A 67 2.27 -3.40 0.24
C GLU A 67 1.33 -4.28 1.05
N VAL A 68 0.07 -4.35 0.64
CA VAL A 68 -0.93 -5.17 1.32
C VAL A 68 -1.18 -6.40 0.49
N ARG A 69 -1.04 -7.57 1.12
CA ARG A 69 -1.23 -8.86 0.47
C ARG A 69 -2.29 -9.65 1.21
N MET A 70 -3.13 -10.34 0.45
CA MET A 70 -4.07 -11.28 1.03
C MET A 70 -3.53 -12.68 0.86
N ARG A 71 -3.70 -13.51 1.88
CA ARG A 71 -3.29 -14.91 1.82
C ARG A 71 -4.43 -15.79 2.26
N ARG A 72 -4.65 -16.84 1.46
CA ARG A 72 -5.67 -17.83 1.80
C ARG A 72 -5.13 -18.87 2.75
N SER A 73 -3.82 -19.08 2.72
CA SER A 73 -3.22 -20.05 3.61
C SER A 73 -1.80 -19.60 3.87
N ALA A 74 -1.25 -20.03 5.00
CA ALA A 74 0.12 -19.73 5.37
C ALA A 74 1.08 -20.82 4.90
N ALA A 75 0.70 -21.60 3.91
CA ALA A 75 1.45 -22.79 3.55
C ALA A 75 2.84 -22.52 3.02
N PHE A 76 3.06 -21.39 2.35
CA PHE A 76 4.34 -21.17 1.68
C PHE A 76 4.92 -19.83 2.08
N GLY A 77 6.07 -19.86 2.76
CA GLY A 77 6.83 -18.69 3.07
C GLY A 77 6.08 -17.68 3.92
N GLY A 78 6.73 -16.60 4.26
CA GLY A 78 6.13 -15.51 4.98
C GLY A 78 5.57 -14.46 4.03
N ALA A 79 4.99 -13.40 4.59
CA ALA A 79 4.42 -12.31 3.82
C ALA A 79 5.44 -11.68 2.88
N ALA A 80 6.68 -11.51 3.34
CA ALA A 80 7.71 -10.89 2.51
C ALA A 80 8.02 -11.73 1.29
N ALA A 81 7.93 -13.05 1.40
CA ALA A 81 8.23 -13.94 0.28
C ALA A 81 7.20 -13.81 -0.84
N SER A 82 6.04 -13.20 -0.58
CA SER A 82 5.02 -13.01 -1.62
C SER A 82 5.33 -11.84 -2.53
N VAL A 83 6.37 -11.06 -2.26
CA VAL A 83 6.72 -9.90 -3.06
C VAL A 83 8.03 -10.20 -3.75
N ASP A 84 7.96 -10.60 -5.02
CA ASP A 84 9.15 -11.01 -5.76
C ASP A 84 9.98 -9.80 -6.18
N VAL A 85 11.15 -10.07 -6.74
CA VAL A 85 12.13 -9.03 -7.08
C VAL A 85 11.56 -8.05 -8.11
N PHE A 86 10.81 -8.54 -9.08
CA PHE A 86 10.21 -7.65 -10.09
C PHE A 86 9.20 -6.71 -9.45
N LYS A 87 8.37 -7.23 -8.57
CA LYS A 87 7.40 -6.41 -7.86
C LYS A 87 8.11 -5.39 -6.99
N GLN A 88 9.18 -5.80 -6.30
CA GLN A 88 9.96 -4.89 -5.47
C GLN A 88 10.51 -3.73 -6.29
N LYS A 89 11.04 -4.01 -7.48
CA LYS A 89 11.57 -2.96 -8.35
C LYS A 89 10.49 -2.01 -8.81
N ARG A 90 9.32 -2.54 -9.15
CA ARG A 90 8.20 -1.72 -9.56
C ARG A 90 7.73 -0.82 -8.43
N LEU A 91 7.64 -1.37 -7.22
CA LEU A 91 7.27 -0.58 -6.05
C LEU A 91 8.29 0.52 -5.77
N ALA A 92 9.58 0.20 -5.90
CA ALA A 92 10.63 1.19 -5.70
C ALA A 92 10.51 2.34 -6.69
N ARG A 93 10.23 2.05 -7.96
CA ARG A 93 10.06 3.09 -8.97
C ARG A 93 8.83 3.93 -8.71
N ALA A 94 7.73 3.31 -8.32
CA ALA A 94 6.51 4.04 -7.99
C ALA A 94 6.75 4.95 -6.78
N ALA A 95 7.47 4.45 -5.79
CA ALA A 95 7.80 5.24 -4.61
C ALA A 95 8.66 6.45 -4.96
N GLN A 96 9.65 6.27 -5.84
CA GLN A 96 10.47 7.38 -6.30
C GLN A 96 9.63 8.42 -7.01
N HIS A 97 8.70 7.97 -7.83
CA HIS A 97 7.80 8.88 -8.55
C HIS A 97 6.97 9.71 -7.56
N TRP A 98 6.41 9.03 -6.56
CA TRP A 98 5.62 9.71 -5.53
C TRP A 98 6.48 10.71 -4.75
N LEU A 99 7.69 10.29 -4.38
CA LEU A 99 8.58 11.15 -3.61
C LEU A 99 8.96 12.40 -4.41
N LEU A 100 9.24 12.25 -5.69
CA LEU A 100 9.57 13.41 -6.53
C LEU A 100 8.40 14.38 -6.61
N GLN A 101 7.17 13.86 -6.69
CA GLN A 101 6.00 14.70 -6.77
C GLN A 101 5.70 15.44 -5.47
N HIS A 102 5.93 14.79 -4.33
CA HIS A 102 5.44 15.30 -3.04
C HIS A 102 6.55 15.82 -2.13
N CYS A 103 7.78 15.40 -2.34
CA CYS A 103 8.89 15.78 -1.48
C CYS A 103 10.00 16.48 -2.23
N GLY A 104 9.90 16.59 -3.56
CA GLY A 104 10.94 17.22 -4.34
C GLY A 104 12.25 16.48 -4.21
N GLN A 105 13.30 17.19 -3.86
CA GLN A 105 14.63 16.61 -3.77
C GLN A 105 15.04 16.26 -2.34
N ARG A 106 14.22 16.61 -1.37
CA ARG A 106 14.53 16.32 0.03
C ARG A 106 13.61 15.23 0.54
N TRP A 107 14.09 14.01 0.43
CA TRP A 107 13.29 12.86 0.81
C TRP A 107 13.54 12.51 2.27
N PRO A 108 12.47 12.20 3.02
CA PRO A 108 12.63 11.70 4.37
C PRO A 108 13.20 10.29 4.35
N ALA A 109 13.53 9.77 5.51
CA ALA A 109 13.85 8.35 5.62
C ALA A 109 12.63 7.55 5.18
N CYS A 110 12.87 6.49 4.42
CA CYS A 110 11.82 5.67 3.82
C CYS A 110 12.12 4.21 4.05
N ARG A 111 11.05 3.41 4.08
CA ARG A 111 11.19 1.96 4.07
C ARG A 111 9.99 1.34 3.41
N PHE A 112 10.13 0.06 3.04
CA PHE A 112 9.04 -0.72 2.46
C PHE A 112 8.61 -1.78 3.46
N ASP A 113 7.31 -1.79 3.78
CA ASP A 113 6.72 -2.78 4.66
C ASP A 113 5.72 -3.61 3.88
N VAL A 114 5.45 -4.80 4.36
CA VAL A 114 4.41 -5.66 3.81
C VAL A 114 3.46 -6.02 4.94
N VAL A 115 2.17 -5.85 4.72
CA VAL A 115 1.15 -6.33 5.63
C VAL A 115 0.40 -7.44 4.91
N CYS A 116 0.41 -8.62 5.48
CA CYS A 116 -0.28 -9.76 4.95
C CYS A 116 -1.54 -10.02 5.76
N VAL A 117 -2.68 -9.99 5.09
CA VAL A 117 -3.97 -10.20 5.73
C VAL A 117 -4.39 -11.63 5.43
N GLN A 118 -4.56 -12.43 6.49
CA GLN A 118 -4.95 -13.82 6.38
C GLN A 118 -6.45 -13.93 6.17
N ALA A 119 -6.87 -15.11 5.70
CA ALA A 119 -8.29 -15.34 5.47
C ALA A 119 -9.12 -15.23 6.75
N ASP A 120 -8.52 -15.55 7.89
CA ASP A 120 -9.20 -15.48 9.18
C ASP A 120 -9.16 -14.08 9.81
N GLY A 121 -8.60 -13.10 9.10
CA GLY A 121 -8.53 -11.74 9.59
C GLY A 121 -7.27 -11.40 10.36
N THR A 122 -6.45 -12.38 10.69
CA THR A 122 -5.17 -12.09 11.35
C THR A 122 -4.22 -11.45 10.35
N MET A 123 -3.29 -10.67 10.87
CA MET A 123 -2.35 -9.93 10.03
C MET A 123 -0.92 -10.16 10.47
N GLU A 124 -0.04 -10.21 9.48
CA GLU A 124 1.39 -10.25 9.71
C GLU A 124 1.98 -8.98 9.11
N TRP A 125 2.68 -8.21 9.90
CA TRP A 125 3.29 -6.95 9.47
C TRP A 125 4.80 -7.15 9.46
N ILE A 126 5.37 -7.09 8.27
CA ILE A 126 6.81 -7.23 8.07
C ILE A 126 7.37 -5.85 7.82
N ARG A 127 8.09 -5.32 8.79
CA ARG A 127 8.74 -4.02 8.67
C ARG A 127 10.02 -4.16 7.89
N ASN A 128 10.28 -3.18 7.04
CA ASN A 128 11.52 -3.15 6.25
C ASN A 128 11.70 -4.46 5.50
N ALA A 129 10.65 -4.84 4.77
CA ALA A 129 10.57 -6.16 4.16
C ALA A 129 11.58 -6.35 3.03
N PHE A 130 11.98 -5.27 2.37
CA PHE A 130 12.98 -5.33 1.31
C PHE A 130 13.60 -3.95 1.12
N ALA A 131 14.80 -3.95 0.59
CA ALA A 131 15.50 -2.71 0.26
C ALA A 131 15.10 -2.24 -1.13
N ALA A 132 15.05 -0.94 -1.33
CA ALA A 132 14.68 -0.39 -2.62
C ALA A 132 15.92 0.00 -3.43
#